data_ae5fc0d5a941f4adf87a040bd9bd85bf
#
_entry.id   ae5fc0d5a941f4adf87a040bd9bd85bf
#
_cell.length_a   1.000
_cell.length_b   1.000
_cell.length_c   1.000
_cell.angle_alpha   90.00
_cell.angle_beta   90.00
_cell.angle_gamma   90.00
#
_symmetry.space_group_name_H-M   'P 1'
#
loop_
_entity.id
_entity.type
_entity.pdbx_description
1 polymer ?
#
loop_
_entity_poly.entity_id
_entity_poly.type
_entity_poly.pdbx_seq_one_letter_code
_entity_poly.pdbx_strand_id
1 'polypeptide(L)' 'MSITAINVRNQFCGKVREIIDGSVVSEVDIETPSGLIVTSVITTRSVKELGLKPGREVVALIKAIEVSIATL' A
#
# COMPACT_ATOMS: atom_id res chain seq x y z
N MET A 1 1.15 14.77 -5.28
CA MET A 1 1.16 15.24 -3.89
C MET A 1 2.09 14.38 -3.07
N SER A 2 2.90 14.95 -2.20
CA SER A 2 3.86 14.19 -1.39
C SER A 2 3.52 14.31 0.10
N ILE A 3 3.92 13.29 0.83
CA ILE A 3 3.85 13.30 2.29
C ILE A 3 4.92 14.26 2.78
N THR A 4 4.53 15.21 3.62
CA THR A 4 5.47 16.23 4.12
C THR A 4 6.17 15.83 5.41
N ALA A 5 5.53 15.01 6.26
CA ALA A 5 6.11 14.57 7.52
C ALA A 5 5.49 13.26 7.96
N ILE A 6 6.31 12.25 8.17
CA ILE A 6 5.88 10.96 8.67
C ILE A 6 7.08 10.20 9.23
N ASN A 7 6.84 9.39 10.26
CA ASN A 7 7.91 8.63 10.94
C ASN A 7 8.09 7.20 10.42
N VAL A 8 7.38 6.82 9.38
CA VAL A 8 7.52 5.50 8.76
C VAL A 8 8.73 5.51 7.85
N ARG A 9 9.65 4.55 8.01
CA ARG A 9 10.93 4.52 7.31
C ARG A 9 10.83 3.95 5.90
N ASN A 10 9.97 2.96 5.70
CA ASN A 10 9.84 2.29 4.40
C ASN A 10 8.65 2.85 3.65
N GLN A 11 8.94 3.60 2.58
CA GLN A 11 7.94 4.28 1.77
C GLN A 11 8.15 3.90 0.31
N PHE A 12 7.09 3.39 -0.32
CA PHE A 12 7.13 2.96 -1.71
C PHE A 12 6.05 3.70 -2.50
N CYS A 13 6.46 4.63 -3.33
CA CYS A 13 5.54 5.32 -4.24
C CYS A 13 5.14 4.37 -5.37
N GLY A 14 3.87 4.37 -5.72
CA GLY A 14 3.36 3.51 -6.77
C GLY A 14 1.92 3.83 -7.11
N LYS A 15 1.30 2.93 -7.85
CA LYS A 15 -0.11 3.04 -8.23
C LYS A 15 -0.86 1.80 -7.77
N VAL A 16 -2.10 2.00 -7.37
CA VAL A 16 -2.99 0.88 -7.10
C VAL A 16 -3.16 0.09 -8.39
N ARG A 17 -2.79 -1.18 -8.35
CA ARG A 17 -2.90 -2.10 -9.47
C ARG A 17 -4.22 -2.85 -9.45
N GLU A 18 -4.58 -3.38 -8.28
CA GLU A 18 -5.76 -4.22 -8.11
C GLU A 18 -6.30 -4.07 -6.71
N ILE A 19 -7.61 -4.16 -6.57
CA ILE A 19 -8.30 -4.21 -5.28
C ILE A 19 -9.18 -5.45 -5.30
N ILE A 20 -9.00 -6.32 -4.31
CA ILE A 20 -9.88 -7.46 -4.07
C ILE A 20 -10.75 -7.12 -2.88
N ASP A 21 -11.98 -6.76 -3.17
CA ASP A 21 -12.91 -6.30 -2.14
C ASP A 21 -13.46 -7.45 -1.31
N GLY A 22 -13.46 -7.26 0.02
CA GLY A 22 -14.16 -8.11 0.94
C GLY A 22 -15.23 -7.31 1.68
N SER A 23 -16.03 -7.97 2.51
CA SER A 23 -17.08 -7.28 3.27
C SER A 23 -16.50 -6.46 4.43
N VAL A 24 -15.41 -6.91 5.03
CA VAL A 24 -14.77 -6.24 6.18
C VAL A 24 -13.37 -5.78 5.83
N VAL A 25 -12.57 -6.64 5.21
CA VAL A 25 -11.20 -6.32 4.79
C VAL A 25 -11.07 -6.49 3.29
N SER A 26 -10.15 -5.75 2.71
CA SER A 26 -9.84 -5.79 1.28
C SER A 26 -8.34 -5.91 1.09
N GLU A 27 -7.93 -6.56 0.00
CA GLU A 27 -6.53 -6.59 -0.41
C GLU A 27 -6.31 -5.50 -1.45
N VAL A 28 -5.23 -4.75 -1.29
CA VAL A 28 -4.83 -3.71 -2.24
C VAL A 28 -3.41 -4.00 -2.69
N ASP A 29 -3.23 -4.22 -3.98
CA ASP A 29 -1.91 -4.41 -4.56
C ASP A 29 -1.44 -3.10 -5.18
N ILE A 30 -0.24 -2.69 -4.80
CA ILE A 30 0.40 -1.45 -5.25
C ILE A 30 1.61 -1.83 -6.08
N GLU A 31 1.70 -1.29 -7.28
CA GLU A 31 2.84 -1.53 -8.15
C GLU A 31 3.71 -0.28 -8.23
N THR A 32 5.01 -0.46 -7.91
CA THR A 32 6.00 0.61 -8.04
C THR A 32 6.47 0.73 -9.48
N PRO A 33 7.12 1.85 -9.88
CA PRO A 33 7.65 2.00 -11.22
C PRO A 33 8.65 0.90 -11.63
N SER A 34 9.35 0.30 -10.65
CA SER A 34 10.29 -0.80 -10.92
C SER A 34 9.61 -2.16 -11.09
N GLY A 35 8.29 -2.23 -10.91
CA GLY A 35 7.53 -3.49 -11.02
C GLY A 35 7.40 -4.26 -9.71
N LEU A 36 7.88 -3.70 -8.59
CA LEU A 36 7.67 -4.32 -7.28
C LEU A 36 6.18 -4.23 -6.91
N ILE A 37 5.62 -5.34 -6.45
CA ILE A 37 4.24 -5.37 -5.94
C ILE A 37 4.29 -5.37 -4.42
N VAL A 38 3.61 -4.39 -3.83
CA VAL A 38 3.43 -4.30 -2.39
C VAL A 38 1.97 -4.61 -2.10
N THR A 39 1.71 -5.68 -1.37
CA THR A 39 0.37 -6.11 -1.04
C THR A 39 -0.01 -5.61 0.34
N SER A 40 -1.18 -4.98 0.44
CA SER A 40 -1.73 -4.46 1.68
C SER A 40 -3.09 -5.09 1.95
N VAL A 41 -3.36 -5.39 3.22
CA VAL A 41 -4.70 -5.77 3.66
C VAL A 41 -5.17 -4.70 4.63
N ILE A 42 -6.20 -3.99 4.25
CA ILE A 42 -6.79 -2.91 5.05
C ILE A 42 -8.30 -3.11 5.11
N THR A 43 -8.97 -2.36 5.98
CA THR A 43 -10.42 -2.46 6.03
C THR A 43 -11.04 -1.96 4.74
N THR A 44 -12.14 -2.56 4.36
CA THR A 44 -12.91 -2.11 3.18
C THR A 44 -13.36 -0.66 3.37
N ARG A 45 -13.64 -0.26 4.61
CA ARG A 45 -13.94 1.13 4.94
C ARG A 45 -12.77 2.04 4.58
N SER A 46 -11.53 1.65 4.91
CA SER A 46 -10.35 2.44 4.59
C SER A 46 -10.16 2.60 3.08
N VAL A 47 -10.43 1.56 2.30
CA VAL A 47 -10.39 1.64 0.84
C VAL A 47 -11.30 2.76 0.35
N LYS A 48 -12.51 2.83 0.89
CA LYS A 48 -13.50 3.86 0.51
C LYS A 48 -13.08 5.24 1.00
N GLU A 49 -12.67 5.35 2.26
CA GLU A 49 -12.28 6.64 2.85
C GLU A 49 -11.07 7.25 2.14
N LEU A 50 -10.11 6.41 1.73
CA LEU A 50 -8.93 6.87 1.00
C LEU A 50 -9.20 7.06 -0.49
N GLY A 51 -10.38 6.67 -0.96
CA GLY A 51 -10.72 6.79 -2.38
C GLY A 51 -9.85 5.95 -3.28
N LEU A 52 -9.44 4.76 -2.83
CA LEU A 52 -8.55 3.89 -3.60
C LEU A 52 -9.30 3.26 -4.78
N LYS A 53 -8.65 3.28 -5.93
CA LYS A 53 -9.12 2.63 -7.15
C LYS A 53 -7.91 2.36 -8.05
N PRO A 54 -8.00 1.39 -8.97
CA PRO A 54 -6.90 1.12 -9.89
C PRO A 54 -6.43 2.39 -10.61
N GLY A 55 -5.12 2.58 -10.65
CA GLY A 55 -4.49 3.73 -11.29
C GLY A 55 -4.21 4.90 -10.34
N ARG A 56 -4.79 4.91 -9.14
CA ARG A 56 -4.54 6.01 -8.21
C ARG A 56 -3.12 5.95 -7.66
N GLU A 57 -2.45 7.09 -7.67
CA GLU A 57 -1.12 7.21 -7.08
C GLU A 57 -1.22 7.19 -5.55
N VAL A 58 -0.36 6.39 -4.95
CA VAL A 58 -0.34 6.18 -3.50
C VAL A 58 1.09 5.99 -3.02
N VAL A 59 1.27 6.02 -1.70
CA VAL A 59 2.52 5.63 -1.05
C VAL A 59 2.20 4.45 -0.13
N ALA A 60 2.85 3.32 -0.35
CA ALA A 60 2.79 2.19 0.57
C ALA A 60 3.76 2.43 1.71
N LEU A 61 3.29 2.28 2.94
CA LEU A 61 4.05 2.59 4.15
C LEU A 61 4.21 1.32 4.98
N ILE A 62 5.45 0.98 5.34
CA ILE A 62 5.73 -0.19 6.16
C ILE A 62 6.62 0.22 7.33
N LYS A 63 6.12 0.07 8.54
CA LYS A 63 6.94 0.38 9.73
C LYS A 63 8.11 -0.58 9.80
N ALA A 64 9.26 -0.07 10.25
CA ALA A 64 10.49 -0.86 10.36
C ALA A 64 10.30 -2.12 11.20
N ILE A 65 9.48 -2.05 12.23
CA ILE A 65 9.21 -3.20 13.11
C ILE A 65 8.43 -4.33 12.42
N GLU A 66 7.85 -4.05 11.24
CA GLU A 66 7.07 -5.03 10.50
C GLU A 66 7.86 -5.68 9.36
N VAL A 67 9.09 -5.28 9.17
CA VAL A 67 9.94 -5.84 8.11
C VAL A 67 10.66 -7.06 8.63
N SER A 68 10.39 -8.21 8.02
CA SER A 68 11.06 -9.46 8.32
C SER A 68 12.18 -9.72 7.31
N ILE A 69 13.18 -10.46 7.71
CA ILE A 69 14.35 -10.71 6.89
C ILE A 69 14.56 -12.22 6.76
N ALA A 70 14.85 -12.66 5.56
CA ALA A 70 15.29 -14.01 5.29
C ALA A 70 16.70 -13.96 4.68
N THR A 71 17.51 -14.97 4.96
CA THR A 71 18.81 -15.14 4.32
C THR A 71 18.70 -16.03 3.11
N LEU A 72 19.61 -15.85 2.17
CA LEU A 72 19.72 -16.69 0.99
C LEU A 72 20.75 -17.81 1.22
#